data_5ee0d3361007b0f60ce5744090f5818f
#
_entry.id   5ee0d3361007b0f60ce5744090f5818f
#
_cell.length_a   1.000
_cell.length_b   1.000
_cell.length_c   1.000
_cell.angle_alpha   90.00
_cell.angle_beta   90.00
_cell.angle_gamma   90.00
#
_symmetry.space_group_name_H-M   'P 1'
#
loop_
_entity.id
_entity.type
_entity.pdbx_description
1 polymer ?
#
loop_
_entity_poly.entity_id
_entity_poly.type
_entity_poly.pdbx_seq_one_letter_code
_entity_poly.pdbx_strand_id
1 'polypeptide(L)'
;DYFASPEGSILPLGELAFGHKGFALGLMVEALTSALSGFGRKDAPEGWGASVMVMVIDPARFGGTESFLDETDHVARRCLDSRPRDPARPVRLPGQSGLARRRDYLDNGIPLPSDVVEAMRDAVADSSLAGKTAFG
;
A
#
# COMPACT_ATOMS: atom_id res chain seq x y z
N ASP A 1 -6.63 -20.96 6.92
CA ASP A 1 -7.16 -19.65 6.55
C ASP A 1 -6.51 -18.60 7.43
N TYR A 2 -5.67 -17.76 6.85
CA TYR A 2 -4.83 -16.78 7.56
C TYR A 2 -5.66 -15.68 8.26
N PHE A 3 -6.87 -15.43 7.80
CA PHE A 3 -7.74 -14.38 8.32
C PHE A 3 -8.84 -14.90 9.24
N ALA A 4 -9.29 -16.13 9.04
CA ALA A 4 -10.37 -16.71 9.82
C ALA A 4 -9.90 -17.38 11.14
N SER A 5 -8.71 -17.98 11.15
CA SER A 5 -8.16 -18.67 12.32
C SER A 5 -6.63 -18.53 12.34
N PRO A 6 -6.09 -17.33 12.58
CA PRO A 6 -4.65 -17.13 12.62
C PRO A 6 -4.05 -17.81 13.86
N GLU A 7 -2.92 -18.50 13.68
CA GLU A 7 -2.14 -19.09 14.78
C GLU A 7 -1.44 -18.04 15.66
N GLY A 8 -1.50 -16.77 15.25
CA GLY A 8 -0.87 -15.64 15.93
C GLY A 8 -1.61 -14.34 15.72
N SER A 9 -0.97 -13.23 16.06
CA SER A 9 -1.49 -11.88 15.87
C SER A 9 -0.54 -11.05 15.02
N ILE A 10 -1.11 -10.18 14.19
CA ILE A 10 -0.35 -9.15 13.49
C ILE A 10 0.03 -8.08 14.50
N LEU A 11 1.32 -7.83 14.66
CA LEU A 11 1.79 -6.77 15.54
C LEU A 11 1.48 -5.39 14.95
N PRO A 12 1.05 -4.44 15.78
CA PRO A 12 0.85 -3.06 15.34
C PRO A 12 2.19 -2.39 15.02
N LEU A 13 2.14 -1.27 14.31
CA LEU A 13 3.31 -0.42 14.08
C LEU A 13 3.97 -0.06 15.43
N GLY A 14 5.28 -0.30 15.56
CA GLY A 14 6.04 -0.17 16.81
C GLY A 14 6.20 -1.47 17.58
N GLU A 15 5.73 -2.59 17.04
CA GLU A 15 5.88 -3.94 17.59
C GLU A 15 5.46 -4.04 19.07
N LEU A 16 6.12 -4.91 19.87
CA LEU A 16 5.78 -5.10 21.27
C LEU A 16 6.16 -3.89 22.14
N ALA A 17 7.28 -3.21 21.83
CA ALA A 17 7.80 -2.12 22.65
C ALA A 17 6.97 -0.83 22.56
N PHE A 18 6.48 -0.50 21.36
CA PHE A 18 5.78 0.76 21.05
C PHE A 18 4.44 0.55 20.35
N GLY A 19 3.88 -0.64 20.42
CA GLY A 19 2.65 -1.03 19.75
C GLY A 19 1.43 -0.17 20.07
N HIS A 20 1.40 0.48 21.24
CA HIS A 20 0.34 1.43 21.61
C HIS A 20 0.19 2.58 20.59
N LYS A 21 1.29 3.01 19.93
CA LYS A 21 1.24 4.06 18.91
C LYS A 21 0.57 3.55 17.62
N GLY A 22 0.94 2.36 17.19
CA GLY A 22 0.31 1.72 16.04
C GLY A 22 -1.16 1.34 16.29
N PHE A 23 -1.47 0.92 17.52
CA PHE A 23 -2.85 0.65 17.93
C PHE A 23 -3.71 1.93 17.87
N ALA A 24 -3.20 3.06 18.39
CA ALA A 24 -3.90 4.34 18.32
C ALA A 24 -4.14 4.78 16.85
N LEU A 25 -3.14 4.59 15.98
CA LEU A 25 -3.30 4.83 14.54
C LEU A 25 -4.37 3.92 13.93
N GLY A 26 -4.39 2.65 14.31
CA GLY A 26 -5.43 1.70 13.89
C GLY A 26 -6.84 2.12 14.28
N LEU A 27 -7.01 2.60 15.52
CA LEU A 27 -8.30 3.15 15.98
C LEU A 27 -8.73 4.40 15.18
N MET A 28 -7.78 5.26 14.84
CA MET A 28 -8.05 6.42 13.97
C MET A 28 -8.50 5.98 12.58
N VAL A 29 -7.83 5.01 11.99
CA VAL A 29 -8.21 4.45 10.68
C VAL A 29 -9.61 3.84 10.75
N GLU A 30 -9.90 3.04 11.77
CA GLU A 30 -11.24 2.43 11.97
C GLU A 30 -12.33 3.51 12.10
N ALA A 31 -12.07 4.58 12.85
CA ALA A 31 -13.03 5.69 13.02
C ALA A 31 -13.29 6.41 11.70
N LEU A 32 -12.25 6.67 10.90
CA LEU A 32 -12.36 7.40 9.64
C LEU A 32 -12.90 6.55 8.47
N THR A 33 -12.86 5.24 8.57
CA THR A 33 -13.36 4.33 7.54
C THR A 33 -14.71 3.72 7.93
N SER A 34 -14.70 2.64 8.69
CA SER A 34 -15.89 1.86 9.03
C SER A 34 -16.88 2.67 9.88
N ALA A 35 -16.42 3.35 10.94
CA ALA A 35 -17.31 4.10 11.80
C ALA A 35 -17.94 5.30 11.09
N LEU A 36 -17.16 6.05 10.30
CA LEU A 36 -17.65 7.19 9.54
C LEU A 36 -18.68 6.80 8.47
N SER A 37 -18.52 5.60 7.86
CA SER A 37 -19.49 5.08 6.89
C SER A 37 -20.76 4.52 7.57
N GLY A 38 -20.78 4.36 8.88
CA GLY A 38 -21.88 3.75 9.63
C GLY A 38 -22.01 2.24 9.45
N PHE A 39 -21.01 1.60 8.81
CA PHE A 39 -20.99 0.16 8.56
C PHE A 39 -19.64 -0.42 8.96
N GLY A 40 -19.65 -1.41 9.83
CA GLY A 40 -18.40 -1.99 10.29
C GLY A 40 -18.56 -3.11 11.30
N ARG A 41 -17.66 -3.15 12.26
CA ARG A 41 -17.52 -4.26 13.20
C ARG A 41 -18.71 -4.50 14.11
N LYS A 42 -19.47 -3.45 14.44
CA LYS A 42 -20.68 -3.56 15.24
C LYS A 42 -21.73 -4.47 14.58
N ASP A 43 -21.85 -4.38 13.28
CA ASP A 43 -22.87 -5.09 12.51
C ASP A 43 -22.43 -6.52 12.15
N ALA A 44 -21.16 -6.89 12.48
CA ALA A 44 -20.57 -8.20 12.21
C ALA A 44 -20.93 -8.75 10.80
N PRO A 45 -20.65 -8.00 9.73
CA PRO A 45 -21.08 -8.38 8.40
C PRO A 45 -20.49 -9.73 7.98
N GLU A 46 -21.29 -10.54 7.32
CA GLU A 46 -20.84 -11.82 6.77
C GLU A 46 -19.95 -11.58 5.54
N GLY A 47 -18.90 -12.40 5.41
CA GLY A 47 -18.00 -12.36 4.28
C GLY A 47 -16.87 -11.34 4.43
N TRP A 48 -16.11 -11.19 3.35
CA TRP A 48 -14.97 -10.29 3.29
C TRP A 48 -15.40 -8.90 2.84
N GLY A 49 -14.94 -7.86 3.52
CA GLY A 49 -15.24 -6.49 3.18
C GLY A 49 -14.11 -5.55 3.57
N ALA A 50 -14.05 -4.39 2.93
CA ALA A 50 -13.11 -3.33 3.25
C ALA A 50 -13.78 -1.97 3.17
N SER A 51 -13.48 -1.11 4.11
CA SER A 51 -13.87 0.30 4.09
C SER A 51 -12.68 1.17 3.73
N VAL A 52 -12.89 2.17 2.89
CA VAL A 52 -11.85 3.05 2.39
C VAL A 52 -12.27 4.51 2.61
N MET A 53 -11.34 5.32 3.11
CA MET A 53 -11.47 6.77 3.11
C MET A 53 -10.48 7.37 2.11
N VAL A 54 -10.95 8.31 1.29
CA VAL A 54 -10.11 9.12 0.40
C VAL A 54 -10.24 10.57 0.80
N MET A 55 -9.11 11.23 1.07
CA MET A 55 -9.05 12.65 1.38
C MET A 55 -8.28 13.37 0.27
N VAL A 56 -8.89 14.40 -0.29
CA VAL A 56 -8.26 15.30 -1.27
C VAL A 56 -8.22 16.70 -0.70
N ILE A 57 -7.02 17.30 -0.68
CA ILE A 57 -6.81 18.63 -0.12
C ILE A 57 -6.30 19.54 -1.25
N ASP A 58 -6.98 20.67 -1.47
CA ASP A 58 -6.55 21.71 -2.40
C ASP A 58 -5.63 22.70 -1.69
N PRO A 59 -4.33 22.75 -1.96
CA PRO A 59 -3.38 23.64 -1.29
C PRO A 59 -3.70 25.13 -1.54
N ALA A 60 -4.36 25.44 -2.65
CA ALA A 60 -4.73 26.82 -2.99
C ALA A 60 -5.70 27.45 -1.97
N ARG A 61 -6.42 26.61 -1.22
CA ARG A 61 -7.35 27.04 -0.16
C ARG A 61 -6.68 27.30 1.18
N PHE A 62 -5.37 27.09 1.27
CA PHE A 62 -4.54 27.29 2.48
C PHE A 62 -3.43 28.31 2.21
N GLY A 63 -2.19 27.89 2.24
CA GLY A 63 -1.02 28.74 2.02
C GLY A 63 -0.67 29.00 0.55
N GLY A 64 -1.42 28.41 -0.37
CA GLY A 64 -1.17 28.50 -1.81
C GLY A 64 -0.41 27.30 -2.37
N THR A 65 -0.66 27.00 -3.64
CA THR A 65 -0.05 25.84 -4.32
C THR A 65 1.46 25.99 -4.46
N GLU A 66 1.95 27.16 -4.79
CA GLU A 66 3.39 27.44 -4.97
C GLU A 66 4.16 27.22 -3.66
N SER A 67 3.71 27.85 -2.56
CA SER A 67 4.33 27.66 -1.25
C SER A 67 4.29 26.21 -0.79
N PHE A 68 3.18 25.50 -1.04
CA PHE A 68 3.08 24.09 -0.71
C PHE A 68 4.09 23.23 -1.48
N LEU A 69 4.26 23.50 -2.78
CA LEU A 69 5.23 22.76 -3.61
C LEU A 69 6.67 23.06 -3.19
N ASP A 70 7.00 24.33 -2.91
CA ASP A 70 8.34 24.73 -2.46
C ASP A 70 8.72 24.07 -1.13
N GLU A 71 7.82 24.08 -0.15
CA GLU A 71 8.06 23.46 1.15
C GLU A 71 8.17 21.93 1.05
N THR A 72 7.30 21.30 0.29
CA THR A 72 7.35 19.83 0.12
C THR A 72 8.59 19.40 -0.63
N ASP A 73 9.03 20.16 -1.65
CA ASP A 73 10.25 19.89 -2.39
C ASP A 73 11.51 20.13 -1.52
N HIS A 74 11.50 21.19 -0.70
CA HIS A 74 12.56 21.42 0.30
C HIS A 74 12.70 20.23 1.25
N VAL A 75 11.60 19.76 1.86
CA VAL A 75 11.60 18.62 2.77
C VAL A 75 12.10 17.36 2.05
N ALA A 76 11.61 17.10 0.83
CA ALA A 76 12.03 15.95 0.03
C ALA A 76 13.54 15.95 -0.23
N ARG A 77 14.11 17.10 -0.65
CA ARG A 77 15.55 17.26 -0.84
C ARG A 77 16.33 17.04 0.45
N ARG A 78 15.90 17.63 1.57
CA ARG A 78 16.55 17.46 2.87
C ARG A 78 16.57 15.98 3.32
N CYS A 79 15.51 15.22 3.03
CA CYS A 79 15.50 13.78 3.30
C CYS A 79 16.52 13.03 2.44
N LEU A 80 16.56 13.30 1.14
CA LEU A 80 17.47 12.62 0.20
C LEU A 80 18.94 12.97 0.48
N ASP A 81 19.25 14.20 0.88
CA ASP A 81 20.59 14.67 1.20
C ASP A 81 21.06 14.26 2.61
N SER A 82 20.17 13.67 3.40
CA SER A 82 20.52 13.23 4.76
C SER A 82 21.48 12.05 4.74
N ARG A 83 22.37 12.02 5.75
CA ARG A 83 23.35 10.93 5.89
C ARG A 83 22.63 9.60 6.15
N PRO A 84 22.80 8.59 5.28
CA PRO A 84 22.22 7.29 5.51
C PRO A 84 22.87 6.59 6.72
N ARG A 85 22.09 5.80 7.45
CA ARG A 85 22.61 4.96 8.56
C ARG A 85 23.63 3.93 8.03
N ASP A 86 23.37 3.38 6.87
CA ASP A 86 24.24 2.45 6.15
C ASP A 86 24.58 3.08 4.78
N PRO A 87 25.86 3.36 4.49
CA PRO A 87 26.28 3.94 3.22
C PRO A 87 25.87 3.14 1.98
N ALA A 88 25.72 1.82 2.10
CA ALA A 88 25.26 0.96 1.01
C ALA A 88 23.74 1.06 0.77
N ARG A 89 23.00 1.73 1.64
CA ARG A 89 21.54 1.86 1.60
C ARG A 89 21.12 3.33 1.68
N PRO A 90 21.19 4.07 0.58
CA PRO A 90 20.86 5.49 0.55
C PRO A 90 19.41 5.74 1.01
N VAL A 91 19.20 6.92 1.58
CA VAL A 91 17.84 7.36 1.96
C VAL A 91 16.99 7.51 0.70
N ARG A 92 15.76 7.05 0.77
CA ARG A 92 14.79 7.08 -0.32
C ARG A 92 13.46 7.61 0.18
N LEU A 93 12.75 8.32 -0.66
CA LEU A 93 11.38 8.73 -0.38
C LEU A 93 10.41 7.55 -0.61
N PRO A 94 9.28 7.50 0.13
CA PRO A 94 8.21 6.55 -0.15
C PRO A 94 7.76 6.60 -1.60
N GLY A 95 7.58 5.45 -2.22
CA GLY A 95 7.17 5.33 -3.62
C GLY A 95 8.31 5.41 -4.67
N GLN A 96 9.47 5.96 -4.35
CA GLN A 96 10.57 6.16 -5.30
C GLN A 96 11.02 4.87 -6.00
N SER A 97 11.20 3.80 -5.24
CA SER A 97 11.55 2.48 -5.81
C SER A 97 10.42 1.86 -6.64
N GLY A 98 9.17 2.12 -6.26
CA GLY A 98 8.00 1.66 -7.01
C GLY A 98 7.91 2.35 -8.38
N LEU A 99 8.14 3.65 -8.42
CA LEU A 99 8.17 4.42 -9.66
C LEU A 99 9.32 4.00 -10.59
N ALA A 100 10.50 3.71 -10.03
CA ALA A 100 11.63 3.19 -10.81
C ALA A 100 11.29 1.83 -11.42
N ARG A 101 10.76 0.89 -10.63
CA ARG A 101 10.31 -0.42 -11.14
C ARG A 101 9.20 -0.30 -12.17
N ARG A 102 8.25 0.61 -11.96
CA ARG A 102 7.19 0.83 -12.95
C ARG A 102 7.74 1.24 -14.31
N ARG A 103 8.73 2.12 -14.35
CA ARG A 103 9.40 2.51 -15.60
C ARG A 103 10.09 1.31 -16.24
N ASP A 104 10.90 0.59 -15.46
CA ASP A 104 11.59 -0.60 -15.94
C ASP A 104 10.61 -1.65 -16.50
N TYR A 105 9.51 -1.92 -15.81
CA TYR A 105 8.50 -2.88 -16.26
C TYR A 105 7.71 -2.44 -17.49
N LEU A 106 7.58 -1.14 -17.72
CA LEU A 106 6.98 -0.62 -18.95
C LEU A 106 7.92 -0.80 -20.15
N ASP A 107 9.23 -0.69 -19.93
CA ASP A 107 10.23 -0.79 -20.99
C ASP A 107 10.63 -2.26 -21.27
N ASN A 108 10.73 -3.07 -20.23
CA ASN A 108 11.34 -4.42 -20.28
C ASN A 108 10.35 -5.57 -19.98
N GLY A 109 9.09 -5.24 -19.63
CA GLY A 109 8.10 -6.23 -19.21
C GLY A 109 8.22 -6.59 -17.72
N ILE A 110 7.19 -7.25 -17.22
CA ILE A 110 7.12 -7.69 -15.80
C ILE A 110 7.74 -9.07 -15.69
N PRO A 111 8.83 -9.26 -14.91
CA PRO A 111 9.40 -10.58 -14.65
C PRO A 111 8.45 -11.38 -13.75
N LEU A 112 7.81 -12.39 -14.31
CA LEU A 112 6.97 -13.32 -13.54
C LEU A 112 7.76 -14.61 -13.29
N PRO A 113 7.77 -15.13 -12.04
CA PRO A 113 8.25 -16.47 -11.74
C PRO A 113 7.49 -17.53 -12.54
N SER A 114 8.16 -18.61 -12.95
CA SER A 114 7.57 -19.67 -13.79
C SER A 114 6.37 -20.35 -13.13
N ASP A 115 6.45 -20.59 -11.83
CA ASP A 115 5.36 -21.18 -11.02
C ASP A 115 4.10 -20.31 -11.02
N VAL A 116 4.25 -18.99 -11.00
CA VAL A 116 3.12 -18.04 -11.12
C VAL A 116 2.50 -18.12 -12.50
N VAL A 117 3.32 -18.19 -13.56
CA VAL A 117 2.83 -18.32 -14.94
C VAL A 117 2.10 -19.64 -15.14
N GLU A 118 2.61 -20.74 -14.60
CA GLU A 118 1.96 -22.05 -14.62
C GLU A 118 0.61 -22.02 -13.89
N ALA A 119 0.56 -21.50 -12.68
CA ALA A 119 -0.68 -21.36 -11.92
C ALA A 119 -1.73 -20.50 -12.65
N MET A 120 -1.30 -19.44 -13.34
CA MET A 120 -2.20 -18.63 -14.18
C MET A 120 -2.73 -19.41 -15.38
N ARG A 121 -1.92 -20.22 -16.03
CA ARG A 121 -2.33 -21.07 -17.15
C ARG A 121 -3.36 -22.11 -16.71
N ASP A 122 -3.10 -22.76 -15.58
CA ASP A 122 -4.02 -23.78 -15.01
C ASP A 122 -5.37 -23.15 -14.65
N ALA A 123 -5.36 -22.00 -13.98
CA ALA A 123 -6.58 -21.27 -13.64
C ALA A 123 -7.41 -20.87 -14.88
N VAL A 124 -6.77 -20.57 -16.00
CA VAL A 124 -7.44 -20.23 -17.26
C VAL A 124 -7.93 -21.49 -17.96
N ALA A 125 -7.20 -22.60 -17.92
CA ALA A 125 -7.60 -23.86 -18.54
C ALA A 125 -8.93 -24.37 -17.99
N ASP A 126 -9.19 -24.15 -16.69
CA ASP A 126 -10.44 -24.53 -16.00
C ASP A 126 -11.57 -23.49 -16.21
N SER A 127 -11.32 -22.43 -16.94
CA SER A 127 -12.29 -21.35 -17.16
C SER A 127 -12.92 -21.37 -18.55
N SER A 128 -14.05 -20.66 -18.73
CA SER A 128 -14.68 -20.42 -20.05
C SER A 128 -13.80 -19.56 -21.00
N LEU A 129 -12.63 -19.12 -20.55
CA LEU A 129 -11.64 -18.35 -21.30
C LEU A 129 -10.53 -19.23 -21.89
N ALA A 130 -10.59 -20.55 -21.70
CA ALA A 130 -9.63 -21.48 -22.29
C ALA A 130 -9.55 -21.27 -23.82
N GLY A 131 -8.33 -21.08 -24.33
CA GLY A 131 -8.06 -20.79 -25.74
C GLY A 131 -8.15 -19.32 -26.17
N LYS A 132 -8.47 -18.39 -25.25
CA LYS A 132 -8.51 -16.93 -25.53
C LYS A 132 -7.32 -16.17 -24.92
N THR A 133 -6.30 -16.86 -24.44
CA THR A 133 -5.17 -16.23 -23.75
C THR A 133 -4.03 -15.88 -24.69
N ALA A 134 -3.45 -14.71 -24.46
CA ALA A 134 -2.23 -14.23 -25.13
C ALA A 134 -0.92 -14.85 -24.58
N PHE A 135 -1.02 -15.90 -23.76
CA PHE A 135 0.14 -16.61 -23.25
C PHE A 135 0.56 -17.70 -24.25
N GLY A 136 1.14 -17.26 -25.35
CA GLY A 136 1.80 -18.10 -26.33
C GLY A 136 3.27 -18.29 -26.01
#